data_cd670343f46990c77d40e2ec5b0b0905
#
_entry.id   cd670343f46990c77d40e2ec5b0b0905
#
_cell.length_a   1.000
_cell.length_b   1.000
_cell.length_c   1.000
_cell.angle_alpha   90.00
_cell.angle_beta   90.00
_cell.angle_gamma   90.00
#
_symmetry.space_group_name_H-M   'P 1'
#
loop_
_entity.id
_entity.type
_entity.pdbx_description
1 polymer ?
#
loop_
_entity_poly.entity_id
_entity_poly.type
_entity_poly.pdbx_seq_one_letter_code
_entity_poly.pdbx_strand_id
1 'polypeptide(L)'
;ITYLPKAGHIIQFDLDCDRDYPTYWSVKNFTTYNAGGYGKIVGNPTLKPSRDLSLSLTYILHSRYVASLFFNNSKDEFRQLPYQSDKKKEMEYKHVNFDHVNQVGLMLTAPINIGNWWQNRLTFTGVYQNDKNSHFYDLPFDRSKWFCQAQWNGTFLFGKHVLLNLDASVHTDAIQGIIDVPASGYLNAALTWKPLKDDKFQLKAYCNDIFETGDNHLHDTYRGQHVNKMYFGRIIGLSLTYRFGGYKAKQHEEVDTSRFGK
;
A
#
# COMPACT_ATOMS: atom_id res chain seq x y z
N ILE A 1 -18.48 11.39 -10.76
CA ILE A 1 -18.95 12.70 -11.26
C ILE A 1 -17.82 13.70 -11.11
N THR A 2 -17.51 14.43 -12.19
CA THR A 2 -16.45 15.45 -12.17
C THR A 2 -17.03 16.83 -12.46
N TYR A 3 -16.69 17.81 -11.65
CA TYR A 3 -17.08 19.20 -11.79
C TYR A 3 -15.85 20.11 -11.89
N LEU A 4 -15.85 21.00 -12.88
CA LEU A 4 -14.76 21.92 -13.19
C LEU A 4 -15.22 23.37 -12.97
N PRO A 5 -15.16 23.90 -11.73
CA PRO A 5 -15.69 25.24 -11.43
C PRO A 5 -14.92 26.35 -12.14
N LYS A 6 -13.63 26.21 -12.32
CA LYS A 6 -12.76 27.13 -13.07
C LYS A 6 -11.44 26.44 -13.45
N ALA A 7 -10.65 27.07 -14.31
CA ALA A 7 -9.35 26.55 -14.72
C ALA A 7 -8.46 26.20 -13.51
N GLY A 8 -7.91 25.01 -13.51
CA GLY A 8 -7.03 24.51 -12.45
C GLY A 8 -7.75 23.94 -11.21
N HIS A 9 -9.08 23.95 -11.17
CA HIS A 9 -9.86 23.38 -10.06
C HIS A 9 -10.72 22.21 -10.54
N ILE A 10 -10.57 21.06 -9.92
CA ILE A 10 -11.36 19.86 -10.22
C ILE A 10 -11.97 19.37 -8.92
N ILE A 11 -13.27 19.16 -8.90
CA ILE A 11 -13.98 18.47 -7.82
C ILE A 11 -14.53 17.17 -8.39
N GLN A 12 -14.19 16.07 -7.76
CA GLN A 12 -14.58 14.73 -8.19
C GLN A 12 -15.31 14.03 -7.06
N PHE A 13 -16.50 13.52 -7.36
CA PHE A 13 -17.26 12.67 -6.45
C PHE A 13 -17.38 11.29 -7.06
N ASP A 14 -16.97 10.28 -6.31
CA ASP A 14 -17.07 8.88 -6.70
C ASP A 14 -17.91 8.11 -5.68
N LEU A 15 -18.79 7.28 -6.20
CA LEU A 15 -19.57 6.30 -5.47
C LEU A 15 -19.36 4.95 -6.14
N ASP A 16 -18.89 3.99 -5.38
CA ASP A 16 -18.69 2.63 -5.84
C ASP A 16 -19.36 1.64 -4.89
N CYS A 17 -19.98 0.60 -5.49
CA CYS A 17 -20.61 -0.50 -4.76
C CYS A 17 -20.15 -1.80 -5.39
N ASP A 18 -19.38 -2.58 -4.67
CA ASP A 18 -18.77 -3.80 -5.16
C ASP A 18 -19.08 -5.01 -4.26
N ARG A 19 -18.77 -6.19 -4.77
CA ARG A 19 -18.82 -7.46 -4.04
C ARG A 19 -17.56 -8.25 -4.31
N ASP A 20 -16.90 -8.66 -3.24
CA ASP A 20 -15.80 -9.59 -3.33
C ASP A 20 -16.23 -11.00 -2.92
N TYR A 21 -15.75 -12.01 -3.65
CA TYR A 21 -16.10 -13.40 -3.43
C TYR A 21 -14.92 -14.17 -2.86
N PRO A 22 -15.14 -14.99 -1.82
CA PRO A 22 -14.07 -15.81 -1.26
C PRO A 22 -13.45 -16.74 -2.30
N THR A 23 -12.13 -16.85 -2.27
CA THR A 23 -11.40 -17.75 -3.16
C THR A 23 -11.62 -19.21 -2.77
N TYR A 24 -11.37 -20.15 -3.68
CA TYR A 24 -11.41 -21.58 -3.39
C TYR A 24 -10.59 -21.97 -2.15
N TRP A 25 -9.39 -21.38 -1.98
CA TRP A 25 -8.52 -21.66 -0.86
C TRP A 25 -9.07 -21.18 0.49
N SER A 26 -9.88 -20.13 0.48
CA SER A 26 -10.53 -19.61 1.68
C SER A 26 -11.72 -20.48 2.14
N VAL A 27 -12.43 -21.09 1.19
CA VAL A 27 -13.63 -21.90 1.45
C VAL A 27 -13.38 -23.42 1.44
N LYS A 28 -12.16 -23.86 1.16
CA LYS A 28 -11.81 -25.28 1.10
C LYS A 28 -12.27 -26.05 2.35
N ASN A 29 -12.64 -27.33 2.19
CA ASN A 29 -13.08 -28.17 3.29
C ASN A 29 -11.98 -29.11 3.82
N PHE A 30 -10.73 -28.62 3.85
CA PHE A 30 -9.59 -29.37 4.41
C PHE A 30 -8.60 -28.43 5.08
N THR A 31 -7.80 -29.01 5.98
CA THR A 31 -6.78 -28.30 6.72
C THR A 31 -5.40 -28.55 6.11
N THR A 32 -4.58 -27.51 6.03
CA THR A 32 -3.15 -27.61 5.71
C THR A 32 -2.32 -27.23 6.92
N TYR A 33 -1.21 -27.94 7.14
CA TYR A 33 -0.32 -27.71 8.27
C TYR A 33 0.96 -27.03 7.82
N ASN A 34 1.47 -26.13 8.65
CA ASN A 34 2.79 -25.52 8.45
C ASN A 34 3.90 -26.55 8.72
N ALA A 35 5.08 -26.34 8.16
CA ALA A 35 6.21 -27.26 8.27
C ALA A 35 6.65 -27.58 9.73
N GLY A 36 6.36 -26.71 10.71
CA GLY A 36 6.65 -26.93 12.11
C GLY A 36 5.56 -27.67 12.90
N GLY A 37 4.42 -27.99 12.30
CA GLY A 37 3.31 -28.72 12.95
C GLY A 37 2.49 -27.93 13.96
N TYR A 38 2.91 -26.72 14.35
CA TYR A 38 2.19 -25.88 15.34
C TYR A 38 1.21 -24.90 14.73
N GLY A 39 1.21 -24.73 13.42
CA GLY A 39 0.30 -23.86 12.70
C GLY A 39 -0.50 -24.62 11.66
N LYS A 40 -1.79 -24.33 11.57
CA LYS A 40 -2.68 -24.89 10.56
C LYS A 40 -3.49 -23.79 9.87
N ILE A 41 -3.75 -23.97 8.60
CA ILE A 41 -4.63 -23.12 7.79
C ILE A 41 -5.91 -23.91 7.54
N VAL A 42 -7.02 -23.40 8.07
CA VAL A 42 -8.32 -24.02 7.98
C VAL A 42 -9.18 -23.21 7.00
N GLY A 43 -9.78 -23.89 6.04
CA GLY A 43 -10.76 -23.26 5.17
C GLY A 43 -12.09 -23.03 5.90
N ASN A 44 -12.89 -22.10 5.38
CA ASN A 44 -14.20 -21.79 5.95
C ASN A 44 -15.29 -21.86 4.85
N PRO A 45 -15.98 -23.00 4.71
CA PRO A 45 -17.04 -23.17 3.71
C PRO A 45 -18.24 -22.26 3.91
N THR A 46 -18.38 -21.61 5.09
CA THR A 46 -19.52 -20.75 5.42
C THR A 46 -19.24 -19.26 5.14
N LEU A 47 -18.11 -18.95 4.52
CA LEU A 47 -17.79 -17.56 4.15
C LEU A 47 -18.83 -16.98 3.20
N LYS A 48 -19.25 -15.77 3.53
CA LYS A 48 -20.16 -14.99 2.71
C LYS A 48 -19.34 -14.00 1.85
N PRO A 49 -19.81 -13.67 0.64
CA PRO A 49 -19.25 -12.57 -0.14
C PRO A 49 -19.35 -11.24 0.62
N SER A 50 -18.33 -10.41 0.51
CA SER A 50 -18.38 -9.05 1.06
C SER A 50 -19.27 -8.13 0.22
N ARG A 51 -19.66 -7.02 0.82
CA ARG A 51 -20.38 -5.91 0.17
C ARG A 51 -19.70 -4.63 0.58
N ASP A 52 -19.17 -3.95 -0.40
CA ASP A 52 -18.31 -2.81 -0.20
C ASP A 52 -18.99 -1.57 -0.78
N LEU A 53 -19.13 -0.54 0.04
CA LEU A 53 -19.58 0.78 -0.33
C LEU A 53 -18.42 1.75 -0.12
N SER A 54 -18.02 2.41 -1.18
CA SER A 54 -16.98 3.44 -1.16
C SER A 54 -17.52 4.77 -1.65
N LEU A 55 -17.34 5.81 -0.86
CA LEU A 55 -17.65 7.19 -1.20
C LEU A 55 -16.36 8.00 -1.14
N SER A 56 -16.10 8.82 -2.14
CA SER A 56 -15.00 9.78 -2.09
C SER A 56 -15.37 11.13 -2.67
N LEU A 57 -14.84 12.18 -2.04
CA LEU A 57 -14.89 13.56 -2.52
C LEU A 57 -13.46 14.06 -2.62
N THR A 58 -13.00 14.26 -3.84
CA THR A 58 -11.63 14.68 -4.13
C THR A 58 -11.62 16.07 -4.75
N TYR A 59 -10.81 16.95 -4.17
CA TYR A 59 -10.49 18.26 -4.72
C TYR A 59 -9.07 18.28 -5.24
N ILE A 60 -8.88 18.66 -6.49
CA ILE A 60 -7.57 18.77 -7.14
C ILE A 60 -7.35 20.21 -7.59
N LEU A 61 -6.27 20.81 -7.11
CA LEU A 61 -5.85 22.17 -7.44
C LEU A 61 -4.62 22.13 -8.35
N HIS A 62 -4.73 22.79 -9.52
CA HIS A 62 -3.67 22.91 -10.53
C HIS A 62 -3.02 21.58 -10.92
N SER A 63 -3.79 20.47 -10.88
CA SER A 63 -3.31 19.09 -11.12
C SER A 63 -2.10 18.69 -10.26
N ARG A 64 -1.93 19.33 -9.10
CA ARG A 64 -0.79 19.15 -8.21
C ARG A 64 -1.17 18.84 -6.76
N TYR A 65 -2.06 19.66 -6.18
CA TYR A 65 -2.49 19.51 -4.80
C TYR A 65 -3.77 18.71 -4.78
N VAL A 66 -3.82 17.71 -3.94
CA VAL A 66 -4.98 16.80 -3.82
C VAL A 66 -5.42 16.77 -2.37
N ALA A 67 -6.71 16.95 -2.15
CA ALA A 67 -7.37 16.70 -0.89
C ALA A 67 -8.56 15.77 -1.14
N SER A 68 -8.59 14.62 -0.47
CA SER A 68 -9.64 13.62 -0.65
C SER A 68 -10.21 13.22 0.69
N LEU A 69 -11.52 13.37 0.86
CA LEU A 69 -12.30 12.78 1.93
C LEU A 69 -12.90 11.47 1.42
N PHE A 70 -12.83 10.41 2.23
CA PHE A 70 -13.40 9.13 1.84
C PHE A 70 -14.10 8.45 3.02
N PHE A 71 -15.09 7.65 2.67
CA PHE A 71 -15.79 6.75 3.56
C PHE A 71 -15.92 5.38 2.90
N ASN A 72 -15.48 4.34 3.59
CA ASN A 72 -15.64 2.96 3.17
C ASN A 72 -16.41 2.19 4.23
N ASN A 73 -17.40 1.43 3.78
CA ASN A 73 -18.13 0.48 4.61
C ASN A 73 -18.10 -0.88 3.92
N SER A 74 -17.46 -1.85 4.57
CA SER A 74 -17.42 -3.23 4.12
C SER A 74 -18.22 -4.09 5.07
N LYS A 75 -19.30 -4.68 4.59
CA LYS A 75 -20.12 -5.65 5.30
C LYS A 75 -19.77 -7.07 4.86
N ASP A 76 -19.72 -7.99 5.81
CA ASP A 76 -19.31 -9.37 5.59
C ASP A 76 -17.88 -9.48 4.98
N GLU A 77 -17.02 -8.44 5.14
CA GLU A 77 -15.63 -8.52 4.72
C GLU A 77 -14.96 -9.73 5.35
N PHE A 78 -14.16 -10.46 4.58
CA PHE A 78 -13.50 -11.67 5.05
C PHE A 78 -11.99 -11.51 5.05
N ARG A 79 -11.38 -11.75 6.22
CA ARG A 79 -9.93 -11.71 6.42
C ARG A 79 -9.45 -12.97 7.11
N GLN A 80 -8.23 -13.37 6.81
CA GLN A 80 -7.57 -14.45 7.55
C GLN A 80 -7.06 -13.90 8.88
N LEU A 81 -7.56 -14.43 9.98
CA LEU A 81 -7.11 -14.10 11.33
C LEU A 81 -6.47 -15.31 12.00
N PRO A 82 -5.43 -15.09 12.80
CA PRO A 82 -4.87 -16.11 13.67
C PRO A 82 -5.79 -16.32 14.89
N TYR A 83 -5.92 -17.55 15.31
CA TYR A 83 -6.60 -17.90 16.55
C TYR A 83 -5.81 -18.97 17.28
N GLN A 84 -5.56 -18.76 18.55
CA GLN A 84 -4.96 -19.76 19.43
C GLN A 84 -5.92 -20.08 20.56
N SER A 85 -6.29 -21.35 20.69
CA SER A 85 -7.09 -21.84 21.79
C SER A 85 -6.26 -21.89 23.07
N ASP A 86 -6.88 -21.59 24.23
CA ASP A 86 -6.24 -21.77 25.54
C ASP A 86 -5.90 -23.24 25.85
N LYS A 87 -6.57 -24.16 25.16
CA LYS A 87 -6.47 -25.60 25.43
C LYS A 87 -5.42 -26.32 24.58
N LYS A 88 -4.94 -25.68 23.51
CA LYS A 88 -4.01 -26.30 22.55
C LYS A 88 -2.88 -25.33 22.19
N LYS A 89 -1.64 -25.81 22.15
CA LYS A 89 -0.48 -25.06 21.65
C LYS A 89 -0.40 -25.11 20.12
N GLU A 90 -1.51 -24.71 19.47
CA GLU A 90 -1.67 -24.78 18.02
C GLU A 90 -2.30 -23.49 17.54
N MET A 91 -1.68 -22.84 16.56
CA MET A 91 -2.20 -21.63 15.93
C MET A 91 -3.05 -22.02 14.72
N GLU A 92 -4.28 -21.55 14.69
CA GLU A 92 -5.18 -21.71 13.57
C GLU A 92 -5.32 -20.42 12.78
N TYR A 93 -5.08 -20.46 11.47
CA TYR A 93 -5.34 -19.37 10.55
C TYR A 93 -6.60 -19.68 9.75
N LYS A 94 -7.62 -18.86 9.90
CA LYS A 94 -8.91 -19.06 9.26
C LYS A 94 -9.47 -17.75 8.72
N HIS A 95 -10.04 -17.78 7.53
CA HIS A 95 -10.82 -16.65 7.03
C HIS A 95 -12.16 -16.59 7.75
N VAL A 96 -12.50 -15.42 8.24
CA VAL A 96 -13.76 -15.15 8.94
C VAL A 96 -14.40 -13.88 8.39
N ASN A 97 -15.73 -13.86 8.33
CA ASN A 97 -16.43 -12.63 7.97
C ASN A 97 -16.48 -11.69 9.17
N PHE A 98 -16.28 -10.42 8.93
CA PHE A 98 -16.52 -9.35 9.88
C PHE A 98 -17.96 -8.89 9.77
N ASP A 99 -18.57 -8.46 10.88
CA ASP A 99 -19.89 -7.85 10.83
C ASP A 99 -19.85 -6.58 9.98
N HIS A 100 -18.80 -5.77 10.19
CA HIS A 100 -18.45 -4.64 9.35
C HIS A 100 -17.00 -4.19 9.58
N VAL A 101 -16.45 -3.54 8.58
CA VAL A 101 -15.26 -2.70 8.65
C VAL A 101 -15.63 -1.33 8.11
N ASN A 102 -15.56 -0.32 8.96
CA ASN A 102 -15.86 1.06 8.62
C ASN A 102 -14.59 1.90 8.63
N GLN A 103 -14.42 2.73 7.64
CA GLN A 103 -13.31 3.67 7.56
C GLN A 103 -13.83 5.04 7.10
N VAL A 104 -13.40 6.09 7.78
CA VAL A 104 -13.54 7.46 7.31
C VAL A 104 -12.18 8.13 7.39
N GLY A 105 -11.80 8.82 6.33
CA GLY A 105 -10.45 9.37 6.27
C GLY A 105 -10.29 10.57 5.38
N LEU A 106 -9.14 11.22 5.56
CA LEU A 106 -8.66 12.36 4.78
C LEU A 106 -7.28 12.02 4.23
N MET A 107 -7.08 12.24 2.95
CA MET A 107 -5.77 12.19 2.30
C MET A 107 -5.44 13.56 1.72
N LEU A 108 -4.24 14.04 2.02
CA LEU A 108 -3.69 15.29 1.49
C LEU A 108 -2.38 14.98 0.76
N THR A 109 -2.25 15.47 -0.46
CA THR A 109 -0.99 15.37 -1.22
C THR A 109 -0.60 16.75 -1.74
N ALA A 110 0.64 17.14 -1.45
CA ALA A 110 1.20 18.41 -1.89
C ALA A 110 2.62 18.24 -2.42
N PRO A 111 2.90 18.63 -3.68
CA PRO A 111 4.27 18.81 -4.16
C PRO A 111 4.78 20.16 -3.65
N ILE A 112 5.95 20.14 -3.03
CA ILE A 112 6.64 21.36 -2.56
C ILE A 112 8.00 21.40 -3.22
N ASN A 113 8.15 22.20 -4.28
CA ASN A 113 9.42 22.32 -5.00
C ASN A 113 10.13 23.62 -4.61
N ILE A 114 11.41 23.52 -4.34
CA ILE A 114 12.26 24.67 -4.03
C ILE A 114 13.27 24.83 -5.17
N GLY A 115 13.08 25.87 -5.96
CA GLY A 115 13.85 26.04 -7.20
C GLY A 115 13.72 24.80 -8.12
N ASN A 116 14.77 24.57 -8.93
CA ASN A 116 14.83 23.43 -9.83
C ASN A 116 15.66 22.26 -9.25
N TRP A 117 16.21 22.45 -8.06
CA TRP A 117 17.17 21.51 -7.49
C TRP A 117 16.57 20.61 -6.40
N TRP A 118 15.44 20.98 -5.80
CA TRP A 118 14.79 20.22 -4.73
C TRP A 118 13.29 20.03 -5.02
N GLN A 119 12.93 18.83 -5.39
CA GLN A 119 11.55 18.41 -5.71
C GLN A 119 11.05 17.52 -4.60
N ASN A 120 9.88 17.83 -4.05
CA ASN A 120 9.29 17.09 -2.95
C ASN A 120 7.83 16.76 -3.22
N ARG A 121 7.39 15.65 -2.63
CA ARG A 121 5.98 15.30 -2.48
C ARG A 121 5.74 14.89 -1.04
N LEU A 122 4.82 15.55 -0.39
CA LEU A 122 4.29 15.17 0.91
C LEU A 122 2.91 14.57 0.74
N THR A 123 2.67 13.44 1.38
CA THR A 123 1.35 12.82 1.47
C THR A 123 1.04 12.57 2.93
N PHE A 124 -0.11 13.03 3.38
CA PHE A 124 -0.65 12.75 4.71
C PHE A 124 -1.96 11.99 4.55
N THR A 125 -2.14 10.95 5.34
CA THR A 125 -3.38 10.17 5.40
C THR A 125 -3.78 10.03 6.86
N GLY A 126 -5.00 10.42 7.19
CA GLY A 126 -5.61 10.19 8.50
C GLY A 126 -6.89 9.38 8.32
N VAL A 127 -7.04 8.29 9.07
CA VAL A 127 -8.17 7.36 8.97
C VAL A 127 -8.67 7.02 10.37
N TYR A 128 -9.97 7.13 10.59
CA TYR A 128 -10.63 6.46 11.69
C TYR A 128 -11.20 5.14 11.18
N GLN A 129 -10.78 4.05 11.80
CA GLN A 129 -11.21 2.69 11.44
C GLN A 129 -11.96 2.05 12.60
N ASN A 130 -13.03 1.30 12.28
CA ASN A 130 -13.74 0.44 13.21
C ASN A 130 -13.92 -0.94 12.59
N ASP A 131 -13.39 -1.96 13.28
CA ASP A 131 -13.47 -3.38 12.92
C ASP A 131 -14.35 -4.11 13.93
N LYS A 132 -15.39 -4.80 13.47
CA LYS A 132 -16.29 -5.58 14.33
C LYS A 132 -16.46 -7.01 13.83
N ASN A 133 -16.35 -7.94 14.77
CA ASN A 133 -16.74 -9.34 14.58
C ASN A 133 -17.33 -9.91 15.88
N SER A 134 -18.63 -10.13 15.88
CA SER A 134 -19.37 -10.64 17.04
C SER A 134 -19.26 -12.16 17.21
N HIS A 135 -18.67 -12.87 16.22
CA HIS A 135 -18.68 -14.34 16.15
C HIS A 135 -17.27 -14.94 16.01
N PHE A 136 -16.23 -14.15 16.33
CA PHE A 136 -14.86 -14.65 16.28
C PHE A 136 -14.55 -15.55 17.48
N TYR A 137 -14.83 -16.84 17.33
CA TYR A 137 -14.63 -17.86 18.37
C TYR A 137 -15.15 -17.42 19.76
N ASP A 138 -14.29 -17.50 20.79
CA ASP A 138 -14.51 -16.97 22.14
C ASP A 138 -13.98 -15.53 22.35
N LEU A 139 -13.56 -14.86 21.27
CA LEU A 139 -12.91 -13.56 21.25
C LEU A 139 -13.64 -12.54 20.34
N PRO A 140 -14.95 -12.29 20.55
CA PRO A 140 -15.65 -11.26 19.79
C PRO A 140 -14.98 -9.91 20.02
N PHE A 141 -14.95 -9.06 18.98
CA PHE A 141 -14.33 -7.75 19.09
C PHE A 141 -15.15 -6.65 18.38
N ASP A 142 -15.05 -5.45 18.92
CA ASP A 142 -15.54 -4.20 18.34
C ASP A 142 -14.48 -3.15 18.68
N ARG A 143 -13.60 -2.88 17.72
CA ARG A 143 -12.38 -2.09 17.95
C ARG A 143 -12.32 -0.90 17.00
N SER A 144 -11.95 0.23 17.54
CA SER A 144 -11.77 1.45 16.77
C SER A 144 -10.41 2.08 17.04
N LYS A 145 -9.82 2.66 16.01
CA LYS A 145 -8.56 3.39 16.16
C LYS A 145 -8.40 4.48 15.10
N TRP A 146 -7.74 5.57 15.48
CA TRP A 146 -7.19 6.53 14.55
C TRP A 146 -5.83 6.04 14.05
N PHE A 147 -5.67 6.05 12.75
CA PHE A 147 -4.42 5.78 12.05
C PHE A 147 -4.01 7.04 11.29
N CYS A 148 -2.77 7.47 11.45
CA CYS A 148 -2.20 8.57 10.69
C CYS A 148 -0.90 8.10 10.06
N GLN A 149 -0.71 8.45 8.78
CA GLN A 149 0.52 8.19 8.04
C GLN A 149 0.99 9.47 7.36
N ALA A 150 2.28 9.75 7.45
CA ALA A 150 2.94 10.79 6.68
C ALA A 150 4.03 10.15 5.81
N GLN A 151 4.05 10.52 4.53
CA GLN A 151 5.04 10.08 3.56
C GLN A 151 5.71 11.30 2.93
N TRP A 152 7.01 11.23 2.77
CA TRP A 152 7.81 12.23 2.09
C TRP A 152 8.69 11.57 1.03
N ASN A 153 8.58 12.06 -0.20
CA ASN A 153 9.47 11.70 -1.30
C ASN A 153 10.21 12.97 -1.73
N GLY A 154 11.51 12.97 -1.57
CA GLY A 154 12.39 14.10 -1.90
C GLY A 154 13.43 13.71 -2.94
N THR A 155 13.61 14.55 -3.95
CA THR A 155 14.67 14.42 -4.95
C THR A 155 15.49 15.67 -4.97
N PHE A 156 16.78 15.54 -4.71
CA PHE A 156 17.78 16.62 -4.81
C PHE A 156 18.59 16.43 -6.09
N LEU A 157 18.63 17.48 -6.90
CA LEU A 157 19.31 17.50 -8.17
C LEU A 157 20.62 18.32 -8.03
N PHE A 158 21.75 17.66 -8.00
CA PHE A 158 23.07 18.30 -7.96
C PHE A 158 23.62 18.39 -9.38
N GLY A 159 23.25 19.49 -10.06
CA GLY A 159 23.52 19.66 -11.47
C GLY A 159 22.77 18.65 -12.35
N LYS A 160 23.42 18.19 -13.44
CA LYS A 160 22.81 17.25 -14.39
C LYS A 160 23.18 15.79 -14.14
N HIS A 161 24.13 15.54 -13.27
CA HIS A 161 24.81 14.25 -13.16
C HIS A 161 24.56 13.50 -11.86
N VAL A 162 24.13 14.19 -10.79
CA VAL A 162 23.97 13.57 -9.48
C VAL A 162 22.57 13.85 -8.94
N LEU A 163 21.90 12.79 -8.52
CA LEU A 163 20.58 12.82 -7.89
C LEU A 163 20.65 12.12 -6.54
N LEU A 164 20.10 12.75 -5.51
CA LEU A 164 19.85 12.11 -4.23
C LEU A 164 18.35 11.99 -4.04
N ASN A 165 17.86 10.77 -3.92
CA ASN A 165 16.48 10.48 -3.56
C ASN A 165 16.41 10.11 -2.08
N LEU A 166 15.47 10.71 -1.38
CA LEU A 166 15.13 10.38 0.00
C LEU A 166 13.65 10.05 0.06
N ASP A 167 13.31 8.91 0.64
CA ASP A 167 11.94 8.46 0.84
C ASP A 167 11.74 8.12 2.31
N ALA A 168 10.84 8.82 2.97
CA ALA A 168 10.49 8.56 4.37
C ALA A 168 9.00 8.26 4.51
N SER A 169 8.69 7.38 5.44
CA SER A 169 7.31 7.13 5.86
C SER A 169 7.30 6.90 7.36
N VAL A 170 6.30 7.48 8.03
CA VAL A 170 6.01 7.23 9.44
C VAL A 170 4.51 7.00 9.59
N HIS A 171 4.12 6.10 10.47
CA HIS A 171 2.72 5.90 10.81
C HIS A 171 2.53 5.68 12.31
N THR A 172 1.35 6.04 12.78
CA THR A 172 0.90 5.73 14.14
C THR A 172 0.48 4.26 14.24
N ASP A 173 0.15 3.82 15.43
CA ASP A 173 -0.46 2.50 15.62
C ASP A 173 -1.72 2.34 14.78
N ALA A 174 -1.97 1.11 14.35
CA ALA A 174 -3.17 0.70 13.62
C ALA A 174 -3.78 -0.56 14.21
N ILE A 175 -4.96 -0.93 13.74
CA ILE A 175 -5.62 -2.21 14.07
C ILE A 175 -5.93 -2.98 12.79
N GLN A 176 -5.91 -4.29 12.91
CA GLN A 176 -6.37 -5.22 11.88
C GLN A 176 -7.14 -6.36 12.57
N GLY A 177 -8.44 -6.16 12.81
CA GLY A 177 -9.23 -7.07 13.64
C GLY A 177 -8.67 -7.15 15.06
N ILE A 178 -8.22 -8.34 15.46
CA ILE A 178 -7.61 -8.57 16.79
C ILE A 178 -6.13 -8.16 16.86
N ILE A 179 -5.51 -7.82 15.73
CA ILE A 179 -4.07 -7.55 15.66
C ILE A 179 -3.82 -6.05 15.89
N ASP A 180 -2.86 -5.73 16.75
CA ASP A 180 -2.29 -4.41 16.90
C ASP A 180 -1.05 -4.29 16.00
N VAL A 181 -1.04 -3.24 15.17
CA VAL A 181 0.11 -2.84 14.36
C VAL A 181 0.74 -1.63 15.03
N PRO A 182 1.92 -1.75 15.65
CA PRO A 182 2.56 -0.63 16.33
C PRO A 182 3.02 0.44 15.36
N ALA A 183 3.19 1.67 15.88
CA ALA A 183 3.78 2.76 15.14
C ALA A 183 5.17 2.37 14.63
N SER A 184 5.46 2.73 13.39
CA SER A 184 6.78 2.56 12.81
C SER A 184 7.11 3.61 11.76
N GLY A 185 8.34 3.62 11.29
CA GLY A 185 8.74 4.50 10.20
C GLY A 185 10.10 4.12 9.66
N TYR A 186 10.37 4.51 8.43
CA TYR A 186 11.63 4.27 7.77
C TYR A 186 12.13 5.47 6.99
N LEU A 187 13.42 5.50 6.74
CA LEU A 187 14.06 6.43 5.79
C LEU A 187 14.93 5.62 4.83
N ASN A 188 14.66 5.79 3.54
CA ASN A 188 15.47 5.27 2.45
C ASN A 188 16.27 6.39 1.80
N ALA A 189 17.48 6.09 1.35
CA ALA A 189 18.28 7.00 0.54
C ALA A 189 18.85 6.28 -0.68
N ALA A 190 18.93 7.01 -1.80
CA ALA A 190 19.57 6.52 -3.00
C ALA A 190 20.32 7.64 -3.71
N LEU A 191 21.62 7.47 -3.88
CA LEU A 191 22.48 8.38 -4.63
C LEU A 191 22.70 7.80 -6.04
N THR A 192 22.32 8.55 -7.05
CA THR A 192 22.48 8.17 -8.44
C THR A 192 23.46 9.10 -9.12
N TRP A 193 24.47 8.54 -9.77
CA TRP A 193 25.47 9.27 -10.55
C TRP A 193 25.43 8.85 -12.03
N LYS A 194 25.33 9.86 -12.89
CA LYS A 194 25.28 9.73 -14.35
C LYS A 194 26.45 10.48 -14.96
N PRO A 195 27.65 9.87 -15.08
CA PRO A 195 28.86 10.56 -15.55
C PRO A 195 28.83 10.96 -17.03
N LEU A 196 28.05 10.25 -17.85
CA LEU A 196 28.00 10.49 -19.29
C LEU A 196 26.84 11.42 -19.67
N LYS A 197 27.07 12.29 -20.66
CA LYS A 197 26.07 13.28 -21.12
C LYS A 197 24.83 12.66 -21.76
N ASP A 198 24.93 11.43 -22.27
CA ASP A 198 23.84 10.71 -22.94
C ASP A 198 23.06 9.76 -22.02
N ASP A 199 23.28 9.87 -20.72
CA ASP A 199 22.64 9.02 -19.69
C ASP A 199 22.79 7.50 -19.91
N LYS A 200 23.77 7.10 -20.74
CA LYS A 200 24.01 5.68 -21.02
C LYS A 200 24.57 4.91 -19.83
N PHE A 201 25.32 5.57 -18.98
CA PHE A 201 25.89 4.96 -17.79
C PHE A 201 25.28 5.58 -16.55
N GLN A 202 24.81 4.72 -15.65
CA GLN A 202 24.25 5.12 -14.35
C GLN A 202 24.77 4.19 -13.26
N LEU A 203 25.31 4.77 -12.20
CA LEU A 203 25.65 4.09 -10.95
C LEU A 203 24.69 4.57 -9.88
N LYS A 204 24.03 3.64 -9.16
CA LYS A 204 23.13 3.92 -8.04
C LYS A 204 23.60 3.17 -6.82
N ALA A 205 23.92 3.89 -5.74
CA ALA A 205 24.08 3.34 -4.40
C ALA A 205 22.80 3.62 -3.61
N TYR A 206 22.31 2.64 -2.84
CA TYR A 206 21.11 2.83 -2.06
C TYR A 206 21.22 2.14 -0.69
N CYS A 207 20.48 2.70 0.25
CA CYS A 207 20.27 2.14 1.57
C CYS A 207 18.79 2.26 1.91
N ASN A 208 18.12 1.12 2.10
CA ASN A 208 16.76 1.06 2.58
C ASN A 208 16.76 0.89 4.08
N ASP A 209 15.84 1.59 4.74
CA ASP A 209 15.68 1.61 6.19
C ASP A 209 17.00 1.90 6.94
N ILE A 210 17.52 3.10 6.72
CA ILE A 210 18.84 3.55 7.24
C ILE A 210 18.95 3.35 8.75
N PHE A 211 17.85 3.56 9.48
CA PHE A 211 17.81 3.52 10.94
C PHE A 211 17.32 2.19 11.52
N GLU A 212 16.93 1.23 10.67
CA GLU A 212 16.32 -0.05 11.08
C GLU A 212 15.07 0.14 11.97
N THR A 213 14.24 1.12 11.60
CA THR A 213 13.05 1.49 12.36
C THR A 213 11.74 1.07 11.68
N GLY A 214 11.83 0.46 10.48
CA GLY A 214 10.68 -0.05 9.72
C GLY A 214 10.15 -1.41 10.23
N ASP A 215 10.59 -1.86 11.38
CA ASP A 215 10.20 -3.15 11.95
C ASP A 215 8.76 -3.08 12.50
N ASN A 216 7.88 -3.91 11.95
CA ASN A 216 6.50 -4.04 12.38
C ASN A 216 6.34 -5.32 13.22
N HIS A 217 6.34 -5.18 14.54
CA HIS A 217 5.96 -6.26 15.45
C HIS A 217 4.43 -6.29 15.59
N LEU A 218 3.78 -7.28 15.00
CA LEU A 218 2.35 -7.47 15.16
C LEU A 218 2.05 -8.20 16.46
N HIS A 219 1.08 -7.72 17.22
CA HIS A 219 0.64 -8.30 18.48
C HIS A 219 -0.82 -8.69 18.44
N ASP A 220 -1.16 -9.83 19.02
CA ASP A 220 -2.53 -10.18 19.34
C ASP A 220 -2.96 -9.37 20.59
N THR A 221 -4.02 -8.59 20.45
CA THR A 221 -4.54 -7.74 21.54
C THR A 221 -5.03 -8.52 22.76
N TYR A 222 -5.60 -9.69 22.56
CA TYR A 222 -6.28 -10.40 23.62
C TYR A 222 -5.36 -11.33 24.42
N ARG A 223 -4.32 -11.86 23.80
CA ARG A 223 -3.43 -12.83 24.44
C ARG A 223 -1.97 -12.40 24.50
N GLY A 224 -1.67 -11.22 24.01
CA GLY A 224 -0.34 -10.63 24.05
C GLY A 224 0.73 -11.43 23.30
N GLN A 225 0.32 -12.24 22.33
CA GLN A 225 1.23 -13.09 21.57
C GLN A 225 1.74 -12.36 20.33
N HIS A 226 3.00 -12.60 19.99
CA HIS A 226 3.55 -12.16 18.72
C HIS A 226 3.02 -13.06 17.61
N VAL A 227 2.11 -12.53 16.80
CA VAL A 227 1.45 -13.28 15.72
C VAL A 227 2.36 -13.42 14.51
N ASN A 228 3.14 -12.39 14.22
CA ASN A 228 4.07 -12.38 13.10
C ASN A 228 5.15 -11.33 13.35
N LYS A 229 6.40 -11.69 13.06
CA LYS A 229 7.53 -10.77 13.05
C LYS A 229 8.01 -10.64 11.62
N MET A 230 7.62 -9.55 10.93
CA MET A 230 8.18 -9.20 9.63
C MET A 230 9.35 -8.25 9.87
N TYR A 231 10.56 -8.78 9.85
CA TYR A 231 11.78 -7.98 9.91
C TYR A 231 12.33 -7.77 8.51
N PHE A 232 12.26 -6.53 8.05
CA PHE A 232 12.97 -6.08 6.87
C PHE A 232 14.16 -5.25 7.34
N GLY A 233 15.26 -5.90 7.64
CA GLY A 233 16.47 -5.21 8.06
C GLY A 233 17.00 -4.25 7.01
N ARG A 234 17.97 -3.42 7.39
CA ARG A 234 18.68 -2.51 6.50
C ARG A 234 19.22 -3.22 5.27
N ILE A 235 18.91 -2.71 4.08
CA ILE A 235 19.42 -3.24 2.82
C ILE A 235 20.31 -2.19 2.17
N ILE A 236 21.57 -2.51 1.97
CA ILE A 236 22.53 -1.67 1.23
C ILE A 236 22.84 -2.34 -0.09
N GLY A 237 22.80 -1.58 -1.19
CA GLY A 237 23.06 -2.13 -2.50
C GLY A 237 23.67 -1.14 -3.47
N LEU A 238 24.28 -1.71 -4.52
CA LEU A 238 24.80 -0.99 -5.67
C LEU A 238 24.13 -1.53 -6.92
N SER A 239 23.77 -0.62 -7.83
CA SER A 239 23.21 -0.96 -9.13
C SER A 239 23.98 -0.20 -10.21
N LEU A 240 24.44 -0.93 -11.22
CA LEU A 240 25.09 -0.38 -12.39
C LEU A 240 24.20 -0.63 -13.61
N THR A 241 23.86 0.44 -14.31
CA THR A 241 23.06 0.36 -15.53
C THR A 241 23.86 0.94 -16.69
N TYR A 242 24.03 0.16 -17.75
CA TYR A 242 24.60 0.63 -19.00
C TYR A 242 23.62 0.37 -20.14
N ARG A 243 23.27 1.42 -20.86
CA ARG A 243 22.38 1.36 -22.01
C ARG A 243 23.21 1.33 -23.29
N PHE A 244 23.16 0.24 -24.02
CA PHE A 244 23.80 0.07 -25.31
C PHE A 244 22.76 -0.16 -26.40
N GLY A 245 23.12 0.24 -27.63
CA GLY A 245 22.21 0.14 -28.77
C GLY A 245 21.28 1.35 -28.90
N GLY A 246 21.32 2.00 -30.00
CA GLY A 246 20.37 3.02 -30.44
C GLY A 246 19.64 2.50 -31.67
N TYR A 247 18.61 1.66 -31.46
CA TYR A 247 17.74 1.29 -32.57
C TYR A 247 16.93 2.54 -32.97
N LYS A 248 17.33 3.19 -34.06
CA LYS A 248 16.43 4.11 -34.75
C LYS A 248 15.49 3.23 -35.53
N ALA A 249 14.22 3.20 -35.16
CA ALA A 249 13.19 2.59 -35.98
C ALA A 249 13.35 3.14 -37.40
N LYS A 250 13.65 2.30 -38.41
CA LYS A 250 13.56 2.68 -39.81
C LYS A 250 12.13 3.17 -40.00
N GLN A 251 11.95 4.42 -40.45
CA GLN A 251 10.68 4.81 -41.01
C GLN A 251 10.38 3.80 -42.10
N HIS A 252 9.32 3.04 -41.98
CA HIS A 252 8.79 2.28 -43.08
C HIS A 252 8.38 3.30 -44.12
N GLU A 253 9.04 3.30 -45.28
CA GLU A 253 8.51 3.97 -46.45
C GLU A 253 7.10 3.39 -46.67
N GLU A 254 6.13 4.29 -46.73
CA GLU A 254 4.77 3.86 -47.11
C GLU A 254 4.88 3.23 -48.50
N VAL A 255 4.45 1.98 -48.58
CA VAL A 255 4.41 1.28 -49.86
C VAL A 255 3.44 2.05 -50.74
N ASP A 256 3.95 2.59 -51.85
CA ASP A 256 3.13 3.27 -52.84
C ASP A 256 2.10 2.28 -53.41
N THR A 257 0.89 2.38 -52.92
CA THR A 257 -0.25 1.54 -53.32
C THR A 257 -0.97 2.13 -54.56
N SER A 258 -0.48 3.22 -55.15
CA SER A 258 -1.12 3.88 -56.31
C SER A 258 -1.26 2.98 -57.53
N ARG A 259 -0.44 1.90 -57.59
CA ARG A 259 -0.50 0.89 -58.67
C ARG A 259 -1.63 -0.13 -58.55
N PHE A 260 -2.32 -0.19 -57.42
CA PHE A 260 -3.36 -1.20 -57.20
C PHE A 260 -4.78 -0.69 -57.37
N GLY A 261 -4.96 0.44 -58.04
CA GLY A 261 -6.27 0.97 -58.43
C GLY A 261 -7.24 1.18 -57.31
N LYS A 262 -7.96 2.25 -57.39
CA LYS A 262 -9.13 2.47 -56.52
C LYS A 262 -10.21 1.45 -56.82
#